data_ca35d6b90fc7de26ce2838d53c509250
#
_entry.id   ca35d6b90fc7de26ce2838d53c509250
#
_cell.length_a   1.000
_cell.length_b   1.000
_cell.length_c   1.000
_cell.angle_alpha   90.00
_cell.angle_beta   90.00
_cell.angle_gamma   90.00
#
_symmetry.space_group_name_H-M   'P 1'
#
loop_
_entity.id
_entity.type
_entity.pdbx_description
1 polymer ?
#
loop_
_entity_poly.entity_id
_entity_poly.type
_entity_poly.pdbx_seq_one_letter_code
_entity_poly.pdbx_strand_id
1 'polypeptide(L)'
;MLFRSPRISPNISVPPHEPDGDPLARYLRSLVKLRAALPPETLVLPSHNLPFHGVHERIDELAAHHGERCVELLAACDRPTSAIELLPVLFRRHLDRHQTAFALGEAIAHAHYLIGHGEIERQSGPDGIDRFLARAA
;
A
#
# COMPACT_ATOMS: atom_id res chain seq x y z
N MET A 1 25.19 5.09 12.64
CA MET A 1 25.11 4.04 11.60
C MET A 1 24.56 4.66 10.32
N LEU A 2 25.06 4.28 9.16
CA LEU A 2 24.62 4.74 7.85
C LEU A 2 23.80 3.64 7.18
N PHE A 3 22.58 3.97 6.70
CA PHE A 3 21.72 3.02 6.02
C PHE A 3 21.28 3.55 4.66
N ARG A 4 21.47 2.75 3.61
CA ARG A 4 21.01 3.04 2.24
C ARG A 4 19.81 2.14 1.89
N SER A 5 18.67 2.73 1.56
CA SER A 5 17.50 1.96 1.18
C SER A 5 16.65 2.62 0.08
N PRO A 6 16.29 1.86 -0.97
CA PRO A 6 15.26 2.27 -1.91
C PRO A 6 13.84 2.13 -1.33
N ARG A 7 13.67 1.48 -0.18
CA ARG A 7 12.38 1.01 0.33
C ARG A 7 11.68 1.94 1.33
N ILE A 8 12.16 3.17 1.51
CA ILE A 8 11.51 4.14 2.39
C ILE A 8 10.60 5.07 1.55
N SER A 9 9.82 4.47 0.65
CA SER A 9 8.81 5.13 -0.17
C SER A 9 7.43 4.53 0.10
N PRO A 10 6.36 5.35 0.16
CA PRO A 10 5.00 4.85 0.37
C PRO A 10 4.38 4.18 -0.87
N ASN A 11 5.06 4.15 -2.01
CA ASN A 11 4.51 3.67 -3.28
C ASN A 11 4.68 2.15 -3.39
N ILE A 12 3.59 1.43 -3.17
CA ILE A 12 3.53 -0.04 -3.27
C ILE A 12 2.52 -0.41 -4.36
N SER A 13 2.95 -1.22 -5.31
CA SER A 13 2.13 -1.73 -6.42
C SER A 13 2.24 -3.23 -6.56
N VAL A 14 1.18 -3.87 -7.03
CA VAL A 14 1.21 -5.27 -7.43
C VAL A 14 2.03 -5.40 -8.73
N PRO A 15 3.10 -6.19 -8.74
CA PRO A 15 3.90 -6.36 -9.94
C PRO A 15 3.18 -7.25 -10.98
N PRO A 16 3.32 -6.97 -12.29
CA PRO A 16 2.63 -7.73 -13.34
C PRO A 16 2.94 -9.22 -13.36
N HIS A 17 4.12 -9.64 -12.90
CA HIS A 17 4.52 -11.05 -12.85
C HIS A 17 3.99 -11.80 -11.61
N GLU A 18 3.39 -11.09 -10.66
CA GLU A 18 2.71 -11.65 -9.49
C GLU A 18 1.34 -10.99 -9.29
N PRO A 19 0.37 -11.19 -10.19
CA PRO A 19 -0.90 -10.46 -10.17
C PRO A 19 -1.75 -10.73 -8.92
N ASP A 20 -1.55 -11.87 -8.26
CA ASP A 20 -2.22 -12.24 -7.00
C ASP A 20 -1.32 -12.07 -5.77
N GLY A 21 -0.16 -11.45 -5.92
CA GLY A 21 0.78 -11.22 -4.83
C GLY A 21 0.29 -10.21 -3.81
N ASP A 22 0.88 -10.26 -2.61
CA ASP A 22 0.65 -9.29 -1.53
C ASP A 22 1.93 -8.48 -1.25
N PRO A 23 2.24 -7.48 -2.09
CA PRO A 23 3.44 -6.67 -1.92
C PRO A 23 3.37 -5.77 -0.69
N LEU A 24 2.19 -5.35 -0.26
CA LEU A 24 2.03 -4.51 0.93
C LEU A 24 2.39 -5.29 2.20
N ALA A 25 1.93 -6.53 2.35
CA ALA A 25 2.32 -7.37 3.49
C ALA A 25 3.83 -7.59 3.53
N ARG A 26 4.47 -7.85 2.38
CA ARG A 26 5.93 -8.00 2.29
C ARG A 26 6.65 -6.71 2.69
N TYR A 27 6.16 -5.58 2.22
CA TYR A 27 6.72 -4.27 2.57
C TYR A 27 6.62 -3.98 4.06
N LEU A 28 5.44 -4.13 4.66
CA LEU A 28 5.22 -3.89 6.09
C LEU A 28 6.09 -4.81 6.96
N ARG A 29 6.22 -6.09 6.59
CA ARG A 29 7.17 -7.00 7.27
C ARG A 29 8.62 -6.53 7.16
N SER A 30 9.01 -5.95 6.02
CA SER A 30 10.36 -5.40 5.86
C SER A 30 10.58 -4.18 6.74
N LEU A 31 9.58 -3.33 6.93
CA LEU A 31 9.65 -2.19 7.86
C LEU A 31 9.86 -2.64 9.30
N VAL A 32 9.13 -3.67 9.75
CA VAL A 32 9.31 -4.26 11.08
C VAL A 32 10.74 -4.78 11.29
N LYS A 33 11.28 -5.49 10.29
CA LYS A 33 12.67 -5.98 10.35
C LYS A 33 13.69 -4.84 10.40
N LEU A 34 13.49 -3.80 9.60
CA LEU A 34 14.36 -2.64 9.58
C LEU A 34 14.34 -1.91 10.93
N ARG A 35 13.13 -1.70 11.49
CA ARG A 35 12.97 -1.06 12.79
C ARG A 35 13.72 -1.81 13.90
N ALA A 36 13.66 -3.13 13.87
CA ALA A 36 14.35 -3.98 14.85
C ALA A 36 15.89 -4.00 14.66
N ALA A 37 16.36 -3.87 13.41
CA ALA A 37 17.77 -3.98 13.06
C ALA A 37 18.55 -2.66 13.16
N LEU A 38 17.88 -1.52 13.03
CA LEU A 38 18.51 -0.21 12.96
C LEU A 38 18.36 0.55 14.29
N PRO A 39 19.45 1.09 14.84
CA PRO A 39 19.39 2.02 15.97
C PRO A 39 18.61 3.29 15.60
N PRO A 40 17.90 3.93 16.56
CA PRO A 40 17.09 5.12 16.27
C PRO A 40 17.91 6.31 15.75
N GLU A 41 19.18 6.42 16.13
CA GLU A 41 20.11 7.47 15.69
C GLU A 41 20.69 7.25 14.29
N THR A 42 20.27 6.21 13.57
CA THR A 42 20.77 5.87 12.23
C THR A 42 20.53 7.02 11.25
N LEU A 43 21.60 7.43 10.54
CA LEU A 43 21.47 8.32 9.37
C LEU A 43 21.02 7.51 8.15
N VAL A 44 19.88 7.89 7.59
CA VAL A 44 19.31 7.24 6.40
C VAL A 44 19.68 8.01 5.14
N LEU A 45 20.23 7.28 4.16
CA LEU A 45 20.45 7.79 2.80
C LEU A 45 19.41 7.14 1.87
N PRO A 46 18.28 7.78 1.61
CA PRO A 46 17.27 7.24 0.70
C PRO A 46 17.76 7.31 -0.75
N SER A 47 17.22 6.46 -1.63
CA SER A 47 17.50 6.53 -3.07
C SER A 47 16.95 7.79 -3.72
N HIS A 48 15.92 8.37 -3.13
CA HIS A 48 15.28 9.62 -3.52
C HIS A 48 15.09 10.48 -2.27
N ASN A 49 15.12 11.80 -2.43
CA ASN A 49 15.07 12.79 -1.35
C ASN A 49 16.38 12.94 -0.56
N LEU A 50 16.34 13.81 0.42
CA LEU A 50 17.51 14.17 1.22
C LEU A 50 17.79 13.13 2.33
N PRO A 51 19.06 13.01 2.75
CA PRO A 51 19.40 12.26 3.95
C PRO A 51 18.65 12.76 5.18
N PHE A 52 18.28 11.85 6.08
CA PHE A 52 17.54 12.20 7.29
C PHE A 52 17.88 11.30 8.48
N HIS A 53 17.61 11.80 9.68
CA HIS A 53 17.56 11.05 10.92
C HIS A 53 16.09 10.76 11.30
N GLY A 54 15.87 9.87 12.30
CA GLY A 54 14.50 9.50 12.71
C GLY A 54 13.94 8.34 11.90
N VAL A 55 14.74 7.30 11.72
CA VAL A 55 14.33 6.12 10.93
C VAL A 55 13.14 5.39 11.55
N HIS A 56 13.03 5.33 12.88
CA HIS A 56 11.90 4.69 13.56
C HIS A 56 10.60 5.46 13.36
N GLU A 57 10.66 6.78 13.54
CA GLU A 57 9.51 7.68 13.31
C GLU A 57 9.03 7.57 11.84
N ARG A 58 9.96 7.54 10.90
CA ARG A 58 9.63 7.39 9.49
C ARG A 58 9.00 6.04 9.17
N ILE A 59 9.45 4.96 9.79
CA ILE A 59 8.85 3.63 9.65
C ILE A 59 7.42 3.63 10.20
N ASP A 60 7.22 4.21 11.38
CA ASP A 60 5.91 4.29 12.03
C ASP A 60 4.92 5.14 11.20
N GLU A 61 5.36 6.27 10.62
CA GLU A 61 4.58 7.09 9.69
C GLU A 61 4.15 6.30 8.44
N LEU A 62 5.07 5.53 7.84
CA LEU A 62 4.76 4.72 6.65
C LEU A 62 3.76 3.62 6.96
N ALA A 63 3.91 2.94 8.09
CA ALA A 63 2.96 1.92 8.53
C ALA A 63 1.57 2.51 8.81
N ALA A 64 1.51 3.66 9.48
CA ALA A 64 0.26 4.38 9.74
C ALA A 64 -0.42 4.84 8.44
N HIS A 65 0.34 5.39 7.48
CA HIS A 65 -0.17 5.81 6.18
C HIS A 65 -0.87 4.65 5.44
N HIS A 66 -0.24 3.48 5.36
CA HIS A 66 -0.86 2.31 4.74
C HIS A 66 -2.06 1.78 5.54
N GLY A 67 -2.03 1.85 6.87
CA GLY A 67 -3.16 1.51 7.73
C GLY A 67 -4.38 2.41 7.45
N GLU A 68 -4.19 3.72 7.35
CA GLU A 68 -5.25 4.68 7.00
C GLU A 68 -5.85 4.38 5.62
N ARG A 69 -5.02 4.09 4.62
CA ARG A 69 -5.46 3.69 3.28
C ARG A 69 -6.30 2.41 3.30
N CYS A 70 -5.91 1.43 4.10
CA CYS A 70 -6.69 0.21 4.28
C CYS A 70 -8.07 0.49 4.91
N VAL A 71 -8.15 1.36 5.91
CA VAL A 71 -9.42 1.76 6.52
C VAL A 71 -10.33 2.47 5.53
N GLU A 72 -9.80 3.43 4.76
CA GLU A 72 -10.55 4.15 3.72
C GLU A 72 -11.07 3.18 2.64
N LEU A 73 -10.24 2.25 2.18
CA LEU A 73 -10.60 1.27 1.17
C LEU A 73 -11.68 0.30 1.68
N LEU A 74 -11.52 -0.21 2.90
CA LEU A 74 -12.49 -1.11 3.50
C LEU A 74 -13.86 -0.45 3.63
N ALA A 75 -13.91 0.82 4.05
CA ALA A 75 -15.14 1.59 4.15
C ALA A 75 -15.81 1.82 2.79
N ALA A 76 -15.04 1.94 1.71
CA ALA A 76 -15.54 2.12 0.35
C ALA A 76 -16.03 0.82 -0.30
N CYS A 77 -15.71 -0.33 0.27
CA CYS A 77 -16.11 -1.65 -0.19
C CYS A 77 -17.42 -2.14 0.47
N ASP A 78 -18.30 -1.26 0.90
CA ASP A 78 -19.64 -1.60 1.43
C ASP A 78 -20.56 -2.23 0.36
N ARG A 79 -20.22 -2.09 -0.90
CA ARG A 79 -20.78 -2.75 -2.09
C ARG A 79 -19.65 -3.24 -2.99
N PRO A 80 -19.91 -4.17 -3.94
CA PRO A 80 -18.90 -4.58 -4.90
C PRO A 80 -18.33 -3.38 -5.67
N THR A 81 -17.04 -3.07 -5.45
CA THR A 81 -16.38 -1.85 -5.94
C THR A 81 -15.10 -2.23 -6.68
N SER A 82 -14.93 -1.75 -7.90
CA SER A 82 -13.73 -1.99 -8.71
C SER A 82 -12.55 -1.10 -8.28
N ALA A 83 -11.33 -1.48 -8.67
CA ALA A 83 -10.15 -0.69 -8.38
C ALA A 83 -10.23 0.75 -8.90
N ILE A 84 -10.81 0.95 -10.08
CA ILE A 84 -10.97 2.30 -10.66
C ILE A 84 -11.94 3.18 -9.84
N GLU A 85 -13.01 2.58 -9.29
CA GLU A 85 -13.96 3.28 -8.43
C GLU A 85 -13.36 3.65 -7.07
N LEU A 86 -12.32 2.96 -6.62
CA LEU A 86 -11.60 3.27 -5.38
C LEU A 86 -10.65 4.46 -5.51
N LEU A 87 -10.23 4.84 -6.72
CA LEU A 87 -9.25 5.90 -6.91
C LEU A 87 -9.68 7.25 -6.31
N PRO A 88 -10.92 7.75 -6.50
CA PRO A 88 -11.34 9.02 -5.89
C PRO A 88 -11.38 8.99 -4.36
N VAL A 89 -11.52 7.81 -3.77
CA VAL A 89 -11.49 7.62 -2.31
C VAL A 89 -10.07 7.76 -1.78
N LEU A 90 -9.12 7.09 -2.44
CA LEU A 90 -7.72 7.03 -2.01
C LEU A 90 -6.90 8.25 -2.45
N PHE A 91 -7.27 8.87 -3.58
CA PHE A 91 -6.53 9.96 -4.20
C PHE A 91 -7.46 11.14 -4.47
N ARG A 92 -7.41 12.16 -3.60
CA ARG A 92 -8.28 13.34 -3.65
C ARG A 92 -7.83 14.42 -4.64
N ARG A 93 -6.86 14.12 -5.50
CA ARG A 93 -6.33 15.02 -6.52
C ARG A 93 -6.61 14.48 -7.92
N HIS A 94 -6.58 15.36 -8.90
CA HIS A 94 -6.63 14.93 -10.30
C HIS A 94 -5.41 14.06 -10.62
N LEU A 95 -5.64 12.93 -11.27
CA LEU A 95 -4.62 12.02 -11.74
C LEU A 95 -4.54 12.08 -13.26
N ASP A 96 -3.35 12.31 -13.80
CA ASP A 96 -3.11 12.11 -15.23
C ASP A 96 -3.07 10.61 -15.58
N ARG A 97 -2.95 10.30 -16.86
CA ARG A 97 -2.96 8.89 -17.33
C ARG A 97 -1.86 8.04 -16.67
N HIS A 98 -0.68 8.60 -16.49
CA HIS A 98 0.47 7.90 -15.91
C HIS A 98 0.26 7.65 -14.40
N GLN A 99 -0.17 8.70 -13.70
CA GLN A 99 -0.50 8.63 -12.29
C GLN A 99 -1.67 7.67 -12.00
N THR A 100 -2.66 7.60 -12.89
CA THR A 100 -3.79 6.67 -12.79
C THR A 100 -3.31 5.21 -12.80
N ALA A 101 -2.37 4.85 -13.66
CA ALA A 101 -1.81 3.49 -13.72
C ALA A 101 -1.11 3.10 -12.40
N PHE A 102 -0.31 4.01 -11.83
CA PHE A 102 0.33 3.79 -10.53
C PHE A 102 -0.69 3.71 -9.39
N ALA A 103 -1.68 4.60 -9.40
CA ALA A 103 -2.74 4.62 -8.40
C ALA A 103 -3.59 3.34 -8.41
N LEU A 104 -3.88 2.79 -9.59
CA LEU A 104 -4.55 1.48 -9.71
C LEU A 104 -3.72 0.36 -9.07
N GLY A 105 -2.43 0.30 -9.37
CA GLY A 105 -1.53 -0.68 -8.75
C GLY A 105 -1.50 -0.57 -7.24
N GLU A 106 -1.51 0.65 -6.71
CA GLU A 106 -1.54 0.91 -5.27
C GLU A 106 -2.88 0.52 -4.62
N ALA A 107 -4.01 0.85 -5.25
CA ALA A 107 -5.33 0.45 -4.79
C ALA A 107 -5.47 -1.10 -4.74
N ILE A 108 -5.01 -1.80 -5.78
CA ILE A 108 -5.01 -3.26 -5.84
C ILE A 108 -4.11 -3.85 -4.76
N ALA A 109 -2.93 -3.25 -4.50
CA ALA A 109 -2.02 -3.73 -3.44
C ALA A 109 -2.67 -3.67 -2.05
N HIS A 110 -3.39 -2.59 -1.73
CA HIS A 110 -4.13 -2.47 -0.48
C HIS A 110 -5.32 -3.44 -0.41
N ALA A 111 -6.04 -3.64 -1.53
CA ALA A 111 -7.12 -4.62 -1.60
C ALA A 111 -6.60 -6.05 -1.34
N HIS A 112 -5.48 -6.44 -1.96
CA HIS A 112 -4.86 -7.75 -1.73
C HIS A 112 -4.43 -7.95 -0.28
N TYR A 113 -3.91 -6.91 0.37
CA TYR A 113 -3.57 -6.95 1.78
C TYR A 113 -4.80 -7.24 2.65
N LEU A 114 -5.92 -6.57 2.41
CA LEU A 114 -7.18 -6.79 3.13
C LEU A 114 -7.80 -8.16 2.82
N ILE A 115 -7.66 -8.68 1.60
CA ILE A 115 -8.05 -10.06 1.24
C ILE A 115 -7.23 -11.06 2.06
N GLY A 116 -5.92 -10.85 2.17
CA GLY A 116 -5.03 -11.70 2.96
C GLY A 116 -5.38 -11.73 4.45
N HIS A 117 -6.00 -10.65 4.96
CA HIS A 117 -6.51 -10.56 6.34
C HIS A 117 -7.96 -11.01 6.50
N GLY A 118 -8.63 -11.43 5.41
CA GLY A 118 -10.02 -11.88 5.44
C GLY A 118 -11.06 -10.77 5.64
N GLU A 119 -10.68 -9.51 5.47
CA GLU A 119 -11.55 -8.35 5.67
C GLU A 119 -12.39 -8.00 4.45
N ILE A 120 -11.88 -8.28 3.26
CA ILE A 120 -12.62 -8.15 1.99
C ILE A 120 -12.52 -9.43 1.18
N GLU A 121 -13.44 -9.59 0.23
CA GLU A 121 -13.40 -10.65 -0.78
C GLU A 121 -13.35 -10.04 -2.18
N ARG A 122 -12.75 -10.79 -3.12
CA ARG A 122 -12.72 -10.47 -4.54
C ARG A 122 -13.84 -11.22 -5.26
N GLN A 123 -14.62 -10.51 -6.05
CA GLN A 123 -15.67 -11.04 -6.89
C GLN A 123 -15.35 -10.71 -8.35
N SER A 124 -15.19 -11.73 -9.19
CA SER A 124 -14.99 -11.53 -10.64
C SER A 124 -16.35 -11.45 -11.33
N GLY A 125 -16.61 -10.32 -11.98
CA GLY A 125 -17.85 -10.10 -12.71
C GLY A 125 -17.84 -10.78 -14.10
N PRO A 126 -19.02 -10.92 -14.73
CA PRO A 126 -19.15 -11.45 -16.09
C PRO A 126 -18.50 -10.56 -17.16
N ASP A 127 -18.21 -9.31 -16.80
CA ASP A 127 -17.49 -8.30 -17.60
C ASP A 127 -15.96 -8.46 -17.50
N GLY A 128 -15.46 -9.44 -16.74
CA GLY A 128 -14.04 -9.66 -16.50
C GLY A 128 -13.41 -8.66 -15.54
N ILE A 129 -14.20 -7.84 -14.87
CA ILE A 129 -13.72 -6.84 -13.89
C ILE A 129 -13.84 -7.41 -12.48
N ASP A 130 -12.72 -7.41 -11.77
CA ASP A 130 -12.71 -7.74 -10.34
C ASP A 130 -13.25 -6.60 -9.51
N ARG A 131 -14.11 -6.95 -8.55
CA ARG A 131 -14.68 -6.05 -7.56
C ARG A 131 -14.38 -6.56 -6.16
N PHE A 132 -14.25 -5.64 -5.24
CA PHE A 132 -13.93 -5.88 -3.85
C PHE A 132 -15.15 -5.57 -2.98
N LEU A 133 -15.43 -6.45 -2.03
CA LEU A 133 -16.58 -6.33 -1.10
C LEU A 133 -16.11 -6.61 0.32
N ALA A 134 -16.42 -5.71 1.24
CA ALA A 134 -16.17 -5.93 2.66
C ALA A 134 -16.94 -7.15 3.17
N ARG A 135 -16.27 -8.00 3.92
CA ARG A 135 -16.93 -9.13 4.59
C ARG A 135 -17.68 -8.62 5.82
N ALA A 136 -18.85 -9.18 6.04
CA ALA A 136 -19.56 -8.97 7.30
C ALA A 136 -18.72 -9.50 8.46
N ALA A 137 -18.66 -8.71 9.52
CA ALA A 137 -17.96 -9.07 10.74
C ALA A 137 -18.63 -10.28 11.43
#